data_d31d9cce00febdb4f578e0b3c7b64b8a
#
_entry.id   d31d9cce00febdb4f578e0b3c7b64b8a
#
_cell.length_a   1.000
_cell.length_b   1.000
_cell.length_c   1.000
_cell.angle_alpha   90.00
_cell.angle_beta   90.00
_cell.angle_gamma   90.00
#
_symmetry.space_group_name_H-M   'P 1'
#
loop_
_entity.id
_entity.type
_entity.pdbx_description
1 polymer ?
#
loop_
_entity_poly.entity_id
_entity_poly.type
_entity_poly.pdbx_seq_one_letter_code
_entity_poly.pdbx_strand_id
1 'polypeptide(L)'
;MGRIPQHFIDELIARTDIVELIGMRVPLKKSGREYKACCPFHAEKTPSFWVSPDKQFYHCFGCGKHGTALGFLMDHDHLAFPEAVEELATRLGIEVPHEGGGVERAARADEPLYELMGRVAHFYTEQLAREPRAREYLAQRGLTAATQERFAIGYAPNSWNELLRRFGGSDAERKRLTDAGLVIERERGAGREGERYYDRFRDRVMFPIRDARGRVIAFGGRVIDSGEPKYLNSPETVLFHKGRELYALYETRRARRDLERLVVVEGYMDAVSLHQAGVDYAVATLGTATTVEHFRRIFRLVPAVVFAFDGDRAGRAAAWRALQQALPEAREGREIRFLFLPQGQDPDTLIRSEGRAAFEERLALAVPLSEYLVRELSEQGDLRSADGRARFAEEARPLFTRVPEGVYRELLLERLAQVVGLSPARLEALWSAGKGGAPAAPPPVRTTAAPPARSAGRGSLVRQAIVRLLHFPTIALEVTAAERAGIDTSAEPGVTLLRELLDDLREQPAQIPAQVIQRWVAHKDGETLQKLLAREEVITGAAAAAEELRAALLKLADQAAGRRLEALEAKSRSGSLEADEIQEFQRLIERLSHRDARGG
;
A
#
# COMPACT_ATOMS: atom_id res chain seq x y z
N MET A 1 14.76 -1.68 7.08
CA MET A 1 14.99 -2.50 5.87
C MET A 1 16.02 -1.79 5.03
N GLY A 2 17.12 -2.45 4.63
CA GLY A 2 18.10 -1.90 3.70
C GLY A 2 17.42 -1.60 2.35
N ARG A 3 17.82 -0.52 1.71
CA ARG A 3 17.30 -0.14 0.41
C ARG A 3 17.84 -1.12 -0.62
N ILE A 4 16.97 -1.77 -1.39
CA ILE A 4 17.39 -2.57 -2.54
C ILE A 4 17.91 -1.61 -3.61
N PRO A 5 19.14 -1.79 -4.12
CA PRO A 5 19.70 -0.90 -5.13
C PRO A 5 18.84 -0.85 -6.39
N GLN A 6 18.63 0.35 -6.94
CA GLN A 6 17.78 0.51 -8.12
C GLN A 6 18.33 -0.26 -9.34
N HIS A 7 19.65 -0.27 -9.53
CA HIS A 7 20.28 -1.01 -10.63
C HIS A 7 19.99 -2.52 -10.56
N PHE A 8 19.86 -3.09 -9.34
CA PHE A 8 19.50 -4.50 -9.17
C PHE A 8 18.02 -4.77 -9.55
N ILE A 9 17.11 -3.86 -9.16
CA ILE A 9 15.71 -3.93 -9.59
C ILE A 9 15.61 -3.87 -11.10
N ASP A 10 16.37 -2.96 -11.72
CA ASP A 10 16.43 -2.80 -13.16
C ASP A 10 17.01 -4.08 -13.86
N GLU A 11 18.02 -4.72 -13.27
CA GLU A 11 18.56 -6.00 -13.74
C GLU A 11 17.54 -7.12 -13.63
N LEU A 12 16.84 -7.24 -12.50
CA LEU A 12 15.78 -8.24 -12.32
C LEU A 12 14.70 -8.11 -13.38
N ILE A 13 14.21 -6.90 -13.63
CA ILE A 13 13.18 -6.64 -14.62
C ILE A 13 13.69 -6.96 -16.04
N ALA A 14 14.93 -6.61 -16.35
CA ALA A 14 15.51 -6.87 -17.66
C ALA A 14 15.74 -8.37 -17.93
N ARG A 15 16.04 -9.16 -16.89
CA ARG A 15 16.29 -10.61 -17.00
C ARG A 15 15.06 -11.48 -16.85
N THR A 16 13.95 -10.92 -16.34
CA THR A 16 12.69 -11.65 -16.16
C THR A 16 11.91 -11.69 -17.47
N ASP A 17 11.50 -12.87 -17.93
CA ASP A 17 10.51 -13.01 -18.98
C ASP A 17 9.11 -12.91 -18.38
N ILE A 18 8.44 -11.77 -18.64
CA ILE A 18 7.09 -11.51 -18.13
C ILE A 18 6.05 -12.48 -18.68
N VAL A 19 6.25 -12.99 -19.91
CA VAL A 19 5.31 -13.93 -20.54
C VAL A 19 5.40 -15.29 -19.85
N GLU A 20 6.61 -15.75 -19.54
CA GLU A 20 6.82 -16.98 -18.79
C GLU A 20 6.28 -16.85 -17.37
N LEU A 21 6.59 -15.74 -16.68
CA LEU A 21 6.14 -15.47 -15.30
C LEU A 21 4.62 -15.50 -15.18
N ILE A 22 3.94 -14.77 -16.07
CA ILE A 22 2.48 -14.69 -16.08
C ILE A 22 1.86 -15.99 -16.59
N GLY A 23 2.47 -16.63 -17.60
CA GLY A 23 1.99 -17.86 -18.20
C GLY A 23 1.89 -19.05 -17.23
N MET A 24 2.69 -19.05 -16.14
CA MET A 24 2.57 -20.05 -15.08
C MET A 24 1.30 -19.88 -14.22
N ARG A 25 0.65 -18.71 -14.27
CA ARG A 25 -0.49 -18.34 -13.44
C ARG A 25 -1.76 -18.12 -14.25
N VAL A 26 -1.62 -17.63 -15.47
CA VAL A 26 -2.70 -17.23 -16.37
C VAL A 26 -2.51 -17.93 -17.72
N PRO A 27 -3.52 -18.59 -18.30
CA PRO A 27 -3.40 -19.29 -19.57
C PRO A 27 -3.30 -18.30 -20.75
N LEU A 28 -2.09 -17.86 -21.05
CA LEU A 28 -1.79 -16.91 -22.10
C LEU A 28 -1.90 -17.56 -23.50
N LYS A 29 -2.52 -16.87 -24.45
CA LYS A 29 -2.59 -17.26 -25.87
C LYS A 29 -1.88 -16.22 -26.73
N LYS A 30 -1.00 -16.66 -27.62
CA LYS A 30 -0.28 -15.77 -28.53
C LYS A 30 -1.25 -15.06 -29.49
N SER A 31 -1.08 -13.77 -29.66
CA SER A 31 -1.88 -12.91 -30.55
C SER A 31 -0.96 -11.89 -31.23
N GLY A 32 -0.44 -12.23 -32.43
CA GLY A 32 0.57 -11.42 -33.11
C GLY A 32 1.92 -11.44 -32.37
N ARG A 33 2.44 -10.27 -32.04
CA ARG A 33 3.67 -10.10 -31.25
C ARG A 33 3.44 -10.18 -29.73
N GLU A 34 2.20 -10.09 -29.28
CA GLU A 34 1.81 -10.06 -27.86
C GLU A 34 1.06 -11.33 -27.46
N TYR A 35 0.75 -11.44 -26.16
CA TYR A 35 -0.04 -12.52 -25.60
C TYR A 35 -1.30 -11.96 -24.97
N LYS A 36 -2.41 -12.72 -25.01
CA LYS A 36 -3.68 -12.33 -24.41
C LYS A 36 -4.32 -13.43 -23.60
N ALA A 37 -5.10 -13.05 -22.59
CA ALA A 37 -5.92 -13.93 -21.76
C ALA A 37 -7.15 -13.19 -21.21
N CYS A 38 -8.05 -13.92 -20.56
CA CYS A 38 -8.99 -13.31 -19.64
C CYS A 38 -8.22 -12.76 -18.43
N CYS A 39 -8.62 -11.59 -17.96
CA CYS A 39 -7.92 -10.89 -16.90
C CYS A 39 -8.01 -11.64 -15.56
N PRO A 40 -6.90 -11.82 -14.84
CA PRO A 40 -6.92 -12.43 -13.52
C PRO A 40 -7.42 -11.48 -12.42
N PHE A 41 -7.59 -10.18 -12.72
CA PHE A 41 -7.93 -9.15 -11.74
C PHE A 41 -9.40 -8.72 -11.77
N HIS A 42 -10.18 -9.16 -12.78
CA HIS A 42 -11.62 -8.94 -12.83
C HIS A 42 -12.30 -10.06 -13.64
N ALA A 43 -13.58 -10.30 -13.36
CA ALA A 43 -14.36 -11.32 -14.05
C ALA A 43 -14.74 -10.86 -15.46
N GLU A 44 -14.32 -11.61 -16.50
CA GLU A 44 -14.67 -11.36 -17.89
C GLU A 44 -14.80 -12.65 -18.69
N LYS A 45 -15.54 -12.58 -19.80
CA LYS A 45 -15.70 -13.71 -20.74
C LYS A 45 -14.88 -13.53 -22.02
N THR A 46 -14.49 -12.31 -22.33
CA THR A 46 -13.73 -11.95 -23.55
C THR A 46 -12.34 -11.50 -23.14
N PRO A 47 -11.26 -12.10 -23.68
CA PRO A 47 -9.90 -11.75 -23.30
C PRO A 47 -9.56 -10.28 -23.54
N SER A 48 -9.29 -9.53 -22.47
CA SER A 48 -8.85 -8.14 -22.50
C SER A 48 -7.50 -7.87 -21.84
N PHE A 49 -6.88 -8.90 -21.26
CA PHE A 49 -5.57 -8.83 -20.62
C PHE A 49 -4.47 -9.16 -21.64
N TRP A 50 -3.56 -8.22 -21.82
CA TRP A 50 -2.47 -8.30 -22.80
C TRP A 50 -1.12 -8.25 -22.11
N VAL A 51 -0.16 -9.02 -22.64
CA VAL A 51 1.22 -9.09 -22.16
C VAL A 51 2.15 -8.89 -23.34
N SER A 52 2.97 -7.84 -23.27
CA SER A 52 3.93 -7.48 -24.30
C SER A 52 5.35 -7.96 -23.92
N PRO A 53 5.93 -8.92 -24.64
CA PRO A 53 7.31 -9.37 -24.40
C PRO A 53 8.33 -8.27 -24.71
N ASP A 54 8.08 -7.44 -25.72
CA ASP A 54 9.01 -6.37 -26.13
C ASP A 54 9.09 -5.24 -25.09
N LYS A 55 7.93 -4.91 -24.48
CA LYS A 55 7.83 -3.86 -23.44
C LYS A 55 8.13 -4.40 -22.05
N GLN A 56 8.10 -5.73 -21.85
CA GLN A 56 8.11 -6.39 -20.53
C GLN A 56 7.03 -5.82 -19.58
N PHE A 57 5.79 -5.71 -20.11
CA PHE A 57 4.69 -4.99 -19.49
C PHE A 57 3.36 -5.68 -19.82
N TYR A 58 2.43 -5.70 -18.85
CA TYR A 58 1.07 -6.17 -19.07
C TYR A 58 0.06 -5.02 -18.95
N HIS A 59 -1.07 -5.13 -19.65
CA HIS A 59 -2.17 -4.19 -19.56
C HIS A 59 -3.51 -4.90 -19.80
N CYS A 60 -4.51 -4.59 -18.99
CA CYS A 60 -5.89 -5.02 -19.19
C CYS A 60 -6.75 -3.87 -19.72
N PHE A 61 -7.28 -4.00 -20.93
CA PHE A 61 -8.17 -3.01 -21.52
C PHE A 61 -9.57 -2.99 -20.89
N GLY A 62 -9.95 -4.01 -20.11
CA GLY A 62 -11.23 -4.08 -19.39
C GLY A 62 -11.21 -3.28 -18.09
N CYS A 63 -10.31 -3.59 -17.15
CA CYS A 63 -10.26 -2.95 -15.83
C CYS A 63 -9.13 -1.91 -15.68
N GLY A 64 -8.29 -1.70 -16.71
CA GLY A 64 -7.19 -0.75 -16.66
C GLY A 64 -5.96 -1.20 -15.84
N LYS A 65 -5.96 -2.39 -15.22
CA LYS A 65 -4.79 -2.93 -14.52
C LYS A 65 -3.62 -3.12 -15.46
N HIS A 66 -2.44 -2.70 -15.04
CA HIS A 66 -1.22 -2.72 -15.83
C HIS A 66 0.02 -2.74 -14.93
N GLY A 67 1.16 -3.19 -15.46
CA GLY A 67 2.39 -3.22 -14.69
C GLY A 67 3.52 -4.05 -15.28
N THR A 68 4.62 -4.12 -14.54
CA THR A 68 5.81 -4.94 -14.82
C THR A 68 5.68 -6.33 -14.17
N ALA A 69 6.68 -7.19 -14.31
CA ALA A 69 6.76 -8.48 -13.62
C ALA A 69 6.63 -8.35 -12.09
N LEU A 70 7.29 -7.35 -11.49
CA LEU A 70 7.15 -7.05 -10.05
C LEU A 70 5.73 -6.61 -9.71
N GLY A 71 5.16 -5.69 -10.49
CA GLY A 71 3.78 -5.24 -10.30
C GLY A 71 2.79 -6.40 -10.40
N PHE A 72 3.00 -7.34 -11.32
CA PHE A 72 2.16 -8.53 -11.45
C PHE A 72 2.20 -9.42 -10.20
N LEU A 73 3.39 -9.72 -9.68
CA LEU A 73 3.54 -10.51 -8.44
C LEU A 73 2.90 -9.82 -7.23
N MET A 74 3.05 -8.51 -7.13
CA MET A 74 2.44 -7.73 -6.07
C MET A 74 0.91 -7.72 -6.16
N ASP A 75 0.36 -7.58 -7.36
CA ASP A 75 -1.09 -7.51 -7.59
C ASP A 75 -1.76 -8.88 -7.58
N HIS A 76 -1.14 -9.90 -8.20
CA HIS A 76 -1.71 -11.23 -8.38
C HIS A 76 -1.41 -12.17 -7.21
N ASP A 77 -0.15 -12.23 -6.77
CA ASP A 77 0.28 -13.11 -5.69
C ASP A 77 0.20 -12.41 -4.30
N HIS A 78 -0.18 -11.11 -4.30
CA HIS A 78 -0.31 -10.27 -3.10
C HIS A 78 0.98 -10.18 -2.29
N LEU A 79 2.13 -10.17 -2.97
CA LEU A 79 3.43 -10.02 -2.34
C LEU A 79 3.73 -8.55 -2.03
N ALA A 80 4.41 -8.29 -0.91
CA ALA A 80 5.01 -6.99 -0.69
C ALA A 80 6.20 -6.79 -1.65
N PHE A 81 6.56 -5.53 -1.95
CA PHE A 81 7.63 -5.24 -2.91
C PHE A 81 8.95 -6.01 -2.65
N PRO A 82 9.47 -6.08 -1.41
CA PRO A 82 10.67 -6.89 -1.14
C PRO A 82 10.48 -8.38 -1.41
N GLU A 83 9.30 -8.92 -1.09
CA GLU A 83 8.96 -10.33 -1.33
C GLU A 83 8.87 -10.63 -2.84
N ALA A 84 8.30 -9.71 -3.62
CA ALA A 84 8.25 -9.83 -5.08
C ALA A 84 9.65 -9.77 -5.71
N VAL A 85 10.54 -8.92 -5.19
CA VAL A 85 11.96 -8.86 -5.61
C VAL A 85 12.68 -10.17 -5.27
N GLU A 86 12.50 -10.71 -4.05
CA GLU A 86 13.08 -11.98 -3.64
C GLU A 86 12.57 -13.16 -4.49
N GLU A 87 11.27 -13.18 -4.85
CA GLU A 87 10.68 -14.21 -5.71
C GLU A 87 11.32 -14.20 -7.11
N LEU A 88 11.49 -13.00 -7.73
CA LEU A 88 12.15 -12.89 -9.02
C LEU A 88 13.63 -13.24 -8.93
N ALA A 89 14.33 -12.79 -7.90
CA ALA A 89 15.74 -13.10 -7.68
C ALA A 89 15.97 -14.61 -7.52
N THR A 90 15.11 -15.28 -6.74
CA THR A 90 15.16 -16.74 -6.54
C THR A 90 14.96 -17.48 -7.86
N ARG A 91 14.03 -17.05 -8.72
CA ARG A 91 13.79 -17.64 -10.03
C ARG A 91 14.98 -17.51 -10.98
N LEU A 92 15.67 -16.39 -10.90
CA LEU A 92 16.85 -16.12 -11.71
C LEU A 92 18.14 -16.71 -11.12
N GLY A 93 18.08 -17.30 -9.91
CA GLY A 93 19.24 -17.84 -9.20
C GLY A 93 20.24 -16.77 -8.76
N ILE A 94 19.78 -15.54 -8.50
CA ILE A 94 20.62 -14.42 -8.07
C ILE A 94 20.24 -13.96 -6.67
N GLU A 95 21.23 -13.48 -5.91
CA GLU A 95 21.01 -12.96 -4.56
C GLU A 95 20.62 -11.47 -4.60
N VAL A 96 19.66 -11.06 -3.74
CA VAL A 96 19.21 -9.66 -3.64
C VAL A 96 20.26 -8.83 -2.89
N PRO A 97 20.96 -7.88 -3.52
CA PRO A 97 21.88 -7.00 -2.81
C PRO A 97 21.10 -5.93 -2.02
N HIS A 98 21.58 -5.60 -0.84
CA HIS A 98 21.03 -4.51 -0.02
C HIS A 98 22.10 -3.46 0.24
N GLU A 99 21.82 -2.20 -0.13
CA GLU A 99 22.73 -1.09 0.16
C GLU A 99 22.88 -0.93 1.68
N GLY A 100 24.10 -1.08 2.15
CA GLY A 100 24.41 -0.94 3.58
C GLY A 100 24.93 -2.21 4.27
N GLY A 101 25.14 -3.32 3.57
CA GLY A 101 25.83 -4.53 4.11
C GLY A 101 25.19 -5.22 5.32
N GLY A 102 24.02 -4.74 5.78
CA GLY A 102 23.39 -5.21 7.02
C GLY A 102 22.24 -6.21 6.83
N VAL A 103 21.56 -6.22 5.70
CA VAL A 103 20.27 -6.94 5.57
C VAL A 103 20.44 -8.39 5.13
N GLU A 104 21.38 -8.72 4.26
CA GLU A 104 21.71 -10.15 4.00
C GLU A 104 22.27 -10.84 5.23
N ARG A 105 23.11 -10.12 5.99
CA ARG A 105 23.59 -10.59 7.27
C ARG A 105 22.45 -10.68 8.29
N ALA A 106 21.44 -9.78 8.23
CA ALA A 106 20.24 -9.81 9.05
C ALA A 106 19.27 -10.94 8.64
N ALA A 107 18.96 -11.13 7.36
CA ALA A 107 18.07 -12.20 6.90
C ALA A 107 18.64 -13.60 7.16
N ARG A 108 19.96 -13.81 6.95
CA ARG A 108 20.65 -15.04 7.35
C ARG A 108 20.87 -15.12 8.87
N ALA A 109 20.96 -13.99 9.56
CA ALA A 109 21.04 -13.95 11.03
C ALA A 109 19.68 -14.25 11.67
N ASP A 110 18.58 -13.96 10.99
CA ASP A 110 17.22 -14.19 11.48
C ASP A 110 16.73 -15.63 11.22
N GLU A 111 17.30 -16.37 10.24
CA GLU A 111 16.93 -17.75 9.95
C GLU A 111 17.01 -18.67 11.20
N PRO A 112 18.08 -18.61 12.03
CA PRO A 112 18.12 -19.34 13.29
C PRO A 112 17.01 -18.94 14.28
N LEU A 113 16.48 -17.70 14.20
CA LEU A 113 15.36 -17.29 15.03
C LEU A 113 14.04 -17.89 14.52
N TYR A 114 13.80 -17.94 13.20
CA TYR A 114 12.63 -18.63 12.64
C TYR A 114 12.62 -20.13 12.96
N GLU A 115 13.77 -20.80 12.83
CA GLU A 115 13.91 -22.20 13.23
C GLU A 115 13.62 -22.40 14.71
N LEU A 116 14.16 -21.53 15.57
CA LEU A 116 13.90 -21.57 17.01
C LEU A 116 12.41 -21.40 17.31
N MET A 117 11.76 -20.40 16.70
CA MET A 117 10.33 -20.14 16.88
C MET A 117 9.47 -21.32 16.44
N GLY A 118 9.80 -21.97 15.32
CA GLY A 118 9.15 -23.19 14.86
C GLY A 118 9.31 -24.36 15.83
N ARG A 119 10.52 -24.59 16.34
CA ARG A 119 10.81 -25.63 17.35
C ARG A 119 10.07 -25.36 18.68
N VAL A 120 9.98 -24.12 19.10
CA VAL A 120 9.24 -23.72 20.31
C VAL A 120 7.73 -23.90 20.11
N ALA A 121 7.18 -23.57 18.93
CA ALA A 121 5.78 -23.84 18.62
C ALA A 121 5.46 -25.34 18.69
N HIS A 122 6.31 -26.17 18.10
CA HIS A 122 6.17 -27.63 18.18
C HIS A 122 6.24 -28.13 19.63
N PHE A 123 7.20 -27.63 20.40
CA PHE A 123 7.30 -27.95 21.83
C PHE A 123 5.99 -27.60 22.58
N TYR A 124 5.43 -26.41 22.38
CA TYR A 124 4.17 -26.06 23.04
C TYR A 124 3.00 -26.96 22.60
N THR A 125 2.96 -27.40 21.34
CA THR A 125 1.95 -28.38 20.88
C THR A 125 2.13 -29.72 21.57
N GLU A 126 3.36 -30.22 21.74
CA GLU A 126 3.65 -31.43 22.50
C GLU A 126 3.21 -31.29 23.97
N GLN A 127 3.44 -30.12 24.59
CA GLN A 127 3.03 -29.88 25.98
C GLN A 127 1.50 -29.85 26.12
N LEU A 128 0.77 -29.30 25.15
CA LEU A 128 -0.70 -29.36 25.16
C LEU A 128 -1.22 -30.79 25.14
N ALA A 129 -0.60 -31.68 24.36
CA ALA A 129 -1.00 -33.08 24.32
C ALA A 129 -0.82 -33.79 25.69
N ARG A 130 0.10 -33.33 26.52
CA ARG A 130 0.45 -33.89 27.84
C ARG A 130 -0.29 -33.23 29.01
N GLU A 131 -0.90 -32.07 28.84
CA GLU A 131 -1.56 -31.29 29.90
C GLU A 131 -3.09 -31.42 29.81
N PRO A 132 -3.71 -32.28 30.65
CA PRO A 132 -5.16 -32.53 30.62
C PRO A 132 -5.98 -31.24 30.86
N ARG A 133 -5.56 -30.38 31.80
CA ARG A 133 -6.24 -29.14 32.18
C ARG A 133 -6.35 -28.18 31.01
N ALA A 134 -5.27 -28.04 30.22
CA ALA A 134 -5.28 -27.18 29.05
C ALA A 134 -6.18 -27.74 27.93
N ARG A 135 -6.18 -29.06 27.72
CA ARG A 135 -7.08 -29.71 26.76
C ARG A 135 -8.55 -29.59 27.15
N GLU A 136 -8.85 -29.78 28.43
CA GLU A 136 -10.20 -29.62 28.95
C GLU A 136 -10.70 -28.17 28.81
N TYR A 137 -9.85 -27.21 29.12
CA TYR A 137 -10.15 -25.80 28.90
C TYR A 137 -10.51 -25.50 27.42
N LEU A 138 -9.71 -26.02 26.45
CA LEU A 138 -10.00 -25.82 25.02
C LEU A 138 -11.28 -26.54 24.59
N ALA A 139 -11.56 -27.72 25.15
CA ALA A 139 -12.80 -28.48 24.92
C ALA A 139 -14.03 -27.73 25.47
N GLN A 140 -13.95 -27.15 26.66
CA GLN A 140 -14.99 -26.29 27.24
C GLN A 140 -15.22 -25.03 26.41
N ARG A 141 -14.17 -24.52 25.78
CA ARG A 141 -14.25 -23.42 24.80
C ARG A 141 -14.79 -23.89 23.43
N GLY A 142 -15.09 -25.16 23.27
CA GLY A 142 -15.66 -25.75 22.05
C GLY A 142 -14.67 -25.91 20.90
N LEU A 143 -13.35 -25.79 21.12
CA LEU A 143 -12.36 -25.93 20.05
C LEU A 143 -12.08 -27.40 19.74
N THR A 144 -12.34 -27.80 18.48
CA THR A 144 -12.07 -29.16 17.99
C THR A 144 -10.57 -29.43 17.85
N ALA A 145 -10.18 -30.71 17.89
CA ALA A 145 -8.79 -31.14 17.68
C ALA A 145 -8.26 -30.66 16.30
N ALA A 146 -9.06 -30.75 15.25
CA ALA A 146 -8.70 -30.27 13.92
C ALA A 146 -8.40 -28.77 13.89
N THR A 147 -9.17 -27.95 14.63
CA THR A 147 -8.92 -26.52 14.76
C THR A 147 -7.64 -26.25 15.55
N GLN A 148 -7.43 -26.97 16.65
CA GLN A 148 -6.21 -26.86 17.45
C GLN A 148 -4.96 -27.17 16.62
N GLU A 149 -5.00 -28.23 15.81
CA GLU A 149 -3.92 -28.60 14.89
C GLU A 149 -3.70 -27.54 13.79
N ARG A 150 -4.78 -27.09 13.13
CA ARG A 150 -4.72 -26.06 12.07
C ARG A 150 -4.02 -24.79 12.54
N PHE A 151 -4.32 -24.33 13.76
CA PHE A 151 -3.74 -23.15 14.36
C PHE A 151 -2.46 -23.44 15.15
N ALA A 152 -2.02 -24.71 15.24
CA ALA A 152 -0.89 -25.17 16.05
C ALA A 152 -0.96 -24.65 17.49
N ILE A 153 -2.17 -24.67 18.08
CA ILE A 153 -2.39 -24.24 19.46
C ILE A 153 -1.56 -25.14 20.39
N GLY A 154 -0.90 -24.51 21.36
CA GLY A 154 -0.04 -25.20 22.31
C GLY A 154 -0.31 -24.82 23.76
N TYR A 155 0.57 -25.28 24.65
CA TYR A 155 0.54 -24.94 26.06
C TYR A 155 1.95 -24.64 26.57
N ALA A 156 2.12 -23.51 27.24
CA ALA A 156 3.34 -23.18 27.97
C ALA A 156 3.22 -23.73 29.39
N PRO A 157 4.11 -24.66 29.79
CA PRO A 157 4.05 -25.28 31.11
C PRO A 157 4.09 -24.27 32.26
N ASN A 158 3.54 -24.66 33.41
CA ASN A 158 3.65 -23.89 34.65
C ASN A 158 5.06 -24.06 35.25
N SER A 159 6.05 -23.53 34.57
CA SER A 159 7.46 -23.61 34.95
C SER A 159 8.16 -22.29 34.62
N TRP A 160 9.15 -21.93 35.44
CA TRP A 160 9.92 -20.69 35.26
C TRP A 160 11.05 -20.82 34.24
N ASN A 161 11.47 -22.03 33.87
CA ASN A 161 12.68 -22.26 33.09
C ASN A 161 12.61 -23.44 32.11
N GLU A 162 11.41 -23.87 31.70
CA GLU A 162 11.25 -25.05 30.84
C GLU A 162 11.84 -24.85 29.45
N LEU A 163 11.60 -23.65 28.83
CA LEU A 163 12.26 -23.28 27.58
C LEU A 163 13.77 -23.13 27.74
N LEU A 164 14.20 -22.51 28.81
CA LEU A 164 15.64 -22.35 29.12
C LEU A 164 16.35 -23.69 29.23
N ARG A 165 15.75 -24.68 29.90
CA ARG A 165 16.34 -26.04 30.02
C ARG A 165 16.42 -26.72 28.65
N ARG A 166 15.41 -26.56 27.81
CA ARG A 166 15.32 -27.27 26.54
C ARG A 166 16.10 -26.62 25.42
N PHE A 167 16.17 -25.29 25.38
CA PHE A 167 16.68 -24.51 24.25
C PHE A 167 17.77 -23.49 24.62
N GLY A 168 18.15 -23.37 25.90
CA GLY A 168 19.08 -22.36 26.41
C GLY A 168 20.38 -22.92 26.99
N GLY A 169 20.92 -24.01 26.41
CA GLY A 169 22.14 -24.69 26.89
C GLY A 169 23.42 -23.86 26.83
N SER A 170 23.46 -22.84 25.96
CA SER A 170 24.59 -21.92 25.80
C SER A 170 24.17 -20.45 25.93
N ASP A 171 25.11 -19.54 26.18
CA ASP A 171 24.83 -18.10 26.23
C ASP A 171 24.28 -17.57 24.89
N ALA A 172 24.76 -18.10 23.77
CA ALA A 172 24.26 -17.76 22.46
C ALA A 172 22.79 -18.18 22.25
N GLU A 173 22.39 -19.34 22.77
CA GLU A 173 21.02 -19.81 22.72
C GLU A 173 20.10 -19.03 23.66
N ARG A 174 20.56 -18.69 24.87
CA ARG A 174 19.83 -17.81 25.79
C ARG A 174 19.60 -16.43 25.17
N LYS A 175 20.62 -15.88 24.54
CA LYS A 175 20.49 -14.62 23.81
C LYS A 175 19.43 -14.72 22.71
N ARG A 176 19.43 -15.78 21.88
CA ARG A 176 18.39 -15.99 20.85
C ARG A 176 16.99 -16.12 21.44
N LEU A 177 16.81 -16.82 22.57
CA LEU A 177 15.54 -16.88 23.27
C LEU A 177 15.06 -15.50 23.76
N THR A 178 15.99 -14.67 24.23
CA THR A 178 15.71 -13.29 24.66
C THR A 178 15.38 -12.40 23.46
N ASP A 179 16.15 -12.46 22.38
CA ASP A 179 15.94 -11.72 21.14
C ASP A 179 14.59 -12.08 20.47
N ALA A 180 14.17 -13.35 20.60
CA ALA A 180 12.86 -13.86 20.17
C ALA A 180 11.71 -13.48 21.13
N GLY A 181 11.98 -12.85 22.27
CA GLY A 181 10.97 -12.47 23.26
C GLY A 181 10.33 -13.66 24.00
N LEU A 182 10.98 -14.81 24.03
CA LEU A 182 10.53 -16.03 24.70
C LEU A 182 10.99 -16.13 26.16
N VAL A 183 12.09 -15.47 26.47
CA VAL A 183 12.75 -15.43 27.77
C VAL A 183 12.98 -13.98 28.19
N ILE A 184 12.91 -13.72 29.49
CA ILE A 184 13.18 -12.41 30.09
C ILE A 184 14.46 -12.51 30.90
N GLU A 185 15.39 -11.56 30.67
CA GLU A 185 16.58 -11.36 31.47
C GLU A 185 16.27 -10.37 32.60
N ARG A 186 16.53 -10.74 33.85
CA ARG A 186 16.37 -9.88 35.01
C ARG A 186 17.53 -8.89 35.13
N GLU A 187 17.25 -7.67 35.55
CA GLU A 187 18.28 -6.72 35.91
C GLU A 187 19.13 -7.25 37.09
N ARG A 188 20.45 -6.92 37.04
CA ARG A 188 21.39 -7.34 38.10
C ARG A 188 20.94 -6.80 39.46
N GLY A 189 20.63 -7.69 40.39
CA GLY A 189 20.24 -7.33 41.78
C GLY A 189 18.77 -7.59 42.12
N ALA A 190 17.90 -7.93 41.16
CA ALA A 190 16.50 -8.24 41.42
C ALA A 190 16.23 -9.74 41.36
N GLY A 191 16.41 -10.47 42.48
CA GLY A 191 16.06 -11.87 42.58
C GLY A 191 17.01 -12.73 43.40
N ARG A 192 16.70 -14.04 43.61
CA ARG A 192 17.61 -15.01 44.23
C ARG A 192 18.87 -15.19 43.38
N GLU A 193 20.05 -15.28 44.01
CA GLU A 193 21.30 -15.62 43.33
C GLU A 193 21.11 -16.90 42.49
N GLY A 194 21.33 -16.79 41.15
CA GLY A 194 21.28 -17.91 40.22
C GLY A 194 20.18 -17.87 39.14
N GLU A 195 19.14 -17.06 39.26
CA GLU A 195 18.04 -17.00 38.28
C GLU A 195 18.06 -15.71 37.45
N ARG A 196 19.06 -15.60 36.57
CA ARG A 196 19.19 -14.43 35.67
C ARG A 196 18.12 -14.41 34.57
N TYR A 197 17.66 -15.57 34.12
CA TYR A 197 16.71 -15.71 33.02
C TYR A 197 15.49 -16.51 33.44
N TYR A 198 14.32 -16.19 32.88
CA TYR A 198 13.10 -16.98 33.09
C TYR A 198 12.19 -16.94 31.86
N ASP A 199 11.37 -18.00 31.70
CA ASP A 199 10.42 -18.13 30.59
C ASP A 199 9.33 -17.05 30.67
N ARG A 200 9.10 -16.37 29.55
CA ARG A 200 8.08 -15.31 29.46
C ARG A 200 6.67 -15.86 29.60
N PHE A 201 6.39 -16.98 28.93
CA PHE A 201 5.07 -17.61 28.95
C PHE A 201 5.07 -18.79 29.92
N ARG A 202 4.13 -18.77 30.85
CA ARG A 202 3.95 -19.80 31.88
C ARG A 202 2.48 -19.99 32.15
N ASP A 203 2.04 -21.26 32.26
CA ASP A 203 0.67 -21.68 32.53
C ASP A 203 -0.35 -21.01 31.59
N ARG A 204 -0.07 -21.07 30.27
CA ARG A 204 -0.88 -20.42 29.25
C ARG A 204 -1.14 -21.30 28.05
N VAL A 205 -2.35 -21.23 27.51
CA VAL A 205 -2.64 -21.69 26.14
C VAL A 205 -1.93 -20.76 25.17
N MET A 206 -1.19 -21.32 24.21
CA MET A 206 -0.32 -20.61 23.29
C MET A 206 -0.89 -20.58 21.88
N PHE A 207 -0.92 -19.38 21.29
CA PHE A 207 -1.37 -19.11 19.93
C PHE A 207 -0.18 -18.62 19.12
N PRO A 208 0.41 -19.46 18.23
CA PRO A 208 1.50 -19.02 17.37
C PRO A 208 1.00 -17.97 16.37
N ILE A 209 1.74 -16.87 16.24
CA ILE A 209 1.49 -15.83 15.25
C ILE A 209 2.40 -16.12 14.07
N ARG A 210 1.85 -16.17 12.86
CA ARG A 210 2.56 -16.53 11.63
C ARG A 210 2.66 -15.38 10.66
N ASP A 211 3.79 -15.33 9.95
CA ASP A 211 3.97 -14.42 8.82
C ASP A 211 3.21 -14.90 7.56
N ALA A 212 3.30 -14.16 6.47
CA ALA A 212 2.65 -14.49 5.20
C ALA A 212 3.13 -15.83 4.59
N ARG A 213 4.32 -16.33 4.97
CA ARG A 213 4.89 -17.61 4.55
C ARG A 213 4.53 -18.77 5.48
N GLY A 214 3.84 -18.49 6.59
CA GLY A 214 3.44 -19.48 7.59
C GLY A 214 4.51 -19.78 8.66
N ARG A 215 5.63 -19.05 8.68
CA ARG A 215 6.66 -19.19 9.70
C ARG A 215 6.18 -18.53 10.99
N VAL A 216 6.47 -19.14 12.12
CA VAL A 216 6.11 -18.56 13.44
C VAL A 216 7.05 -17.41 13.76
N ILE A 217 6.49 -16.25 14.05
CA ILE A 217 7.21 -15.00 14.33
C ILE A 217 7.01 -14.50 15.76
N ALA A 218 5.93 -14.94 16.43
CA ALA A 218 5.58 -14.53 17.79
C ALA A 218 4.57 -15.51 18.40
N PHE A 219 4.19 -15.24 19.65
CA PHE A 219 3.15 -15.97 20.35
C PHE A 219 2.21 -15.02 21.12
N GLY A 220 0.94 -15.39 21.16
CA GLY A 220 -0.01 -14.93 22.17
C GLY A 220 -0.23 -16.03 23.20
N GLY A 221 -0.32 -15.66 24.47
CA GLY A 221 -0.56 -16.61 25.55
C GLY A 221 -1.78 -16.20 26.37
N ARG A 222 -2.75 -17.11 26.58
CA ARG A 222 -3.94 -16.89 27.41
C ARG A 222 -3.88 -17.76 28.67
N VAL A 223 -4.12 -17.16 29.84
CA VAL A 223 -4.25 -17.95 31.08
C VAL A 223 -5.46 -18.88 31.03
N ILE A 224 -5.34 -20.04 31.67
CA ILE A 224 -6.40 -21.05 31.72
C ILE A 224 -7.45 -20.64 32.77
N ASP A 225 -7.03 -20.41 34.01
CA ASP A 225 -7.93 -20.11 35.12
C ASP A 225 -7.86 -18.62 35.51
N SER A 226 -7.01 -18.29 36.49
CA SER A 226 -6.80 -16.95 37.02
C SER A 226 -5.35 -16.52 36.82
N GLY A 227 -5.16 -15.27 36.48
CA GLY A 227 -3.82 -14.69 36.32
C GLY A 227 -3.88 -13.42 35.47
N GLU A 228 -3.00 -12.49 35.78
CA GLU A 228 -2.86 -11.24 35.01
C GLU A 228 -1.50 -11.16 34.31
N PRO A 229 -1.47 -10.61 33.10
CA PRO A 229 -2.62 -10.23 32.27
C PRO A 229 -3.33 -11.46 31.69
N LYS A 230 -4.65 -11.38 31.44
CA LYS A 230 -5.47 -12.45 30.82
C LYS A 230 -4.85 -12.91 29.50
N TYR A 231 -4.40 -11.98 28.66
CA TYR A 231 -3.63 -12.23 27.45
C TYR A 231 -2.25 -11.59 27.55
N LEU A 232 -1.24 -12.32 27.20
CA LEU A 232 0.16 -11.88 27.12
C LEU A 232 0.69 -12.13 25.71
N ASN A 233 1.21 -11.11 25.07
CA ASN A 233 1.82 -11.22 23.74
C ASN A 233 3.34 -11.13 23.81
N SER A 234 4.01 -11.70 22.78
CA SER A 234 5.42 -11.42 22.55
C SER A 234 5.67 -9.91 22.51
N PRO A 235 6.82 -9.43 22.95
CA PRO A 235 7.23 -8.04 22.75
C PRO A 235 7.48 -7.77 21.25
N GLU A 236 7.75 -6.52 20.90
CA GLU A 236 8.34 -6.19 19.61
C GLU A 236 9.70 -6.86 19.48
N THR A 237 9.97 -7.50 18.34
CA THR A 237 11.24 -8.18 18.04
C THR A 237 11.64 -7.89 16.58
N VAL A 238 12.81 -8.36 16.17
CA VAL A 238 13.23 -8.28 14.76
C VAL A 238 12.28 -9.04 13.81
N LEU A 239 11.60 -10.09 14.30
CA LEU A 239 10.65 -10.89 13.53
C LEU A 239 9.21 -10.37 13.61
N PHE A 240 8.85 -9.60 14.63
CA PHE A 240 7.47 -9.33 14.98
C PHE A 240 7.19 -7.87 15.31
N HIS A 241 6.25 -7.27 14.58
CA HIS A 241 5.74 -5.92 14.81
C HIS A 241 4.21 -5.94 14.91
N LYS A 242 3.67 -5.73 16.13
CA LYS A 242 2.22 -5.80 16.42
C LYS A 242 1.39 -4.89 15.53
N GLY A 243 1.92 -3.71 15.21
CA GLY A 243 1.23 -2.72 14.37
C GLY A 243 1.16 -3.07 12.88
N ARG A 244 1.73 -4.19 12.45
CA ARG A 244 1.76 -4.65 11.05
C ARG A 244 1.18 -6.03 10.84
N GLU A 245 1.19 -6.88 11.88
CA GLU A 245 0.78 -8.26 11.77
C GLU A 245 -0.67 -8.44 12.21
N LEU A 246 -1.37 -9.37 11.55
CA LEU A 246 -2.72 -9.80 11.89
C LEU A 246 -2.71 -11.30 12.15
N TYR A 247 -3.26 -11.71 13.28
CA TYR A 247 -3.42 -13.12 13.61
C TYR A 247 -4.40 -13.81 12.65
N ALA A 248 -4.15 -15.05 12.33
CA ALA A 248 -4.93 -15.88 11.40
C ALA A 248 -4.88 -15.44 9.92
N LEU A 249 -4.08 -14.45 9.54
CA LEU A 249 -4.00 -14.01 8.14
C LEU A 249 -3.42 -15.09 7.22
N TYR A 250 -2.43 -15.85 7.69
CA TYR A 250 -1.88 -16.99 6.96
C TYR A 250 -2.94 -18.09 6.75
N GLU A 251 -3.66 -18.44 7.80
CA GLU A 251 -4.73 -19.46 7.79
C GLU A 251 -5.88 -19.06 6.86
N THR A 252 -6.23 -17.76 6.85
CA THR A 252 -7.22 -17.18 5.94
C THR A 252 -6.80 -17.31 4.48
N ARG A 253 -5.57 -16.89 4.13
CA ARG A 253 -5.04 -16.99 2.77
C ARG A 253 -4.93 -18.43 2.27
N ARG A 254 -4.62 -19.36 3.17
CA ARG A 254 -4.54 -20.79 2.85
C ARG A 254 -5.93 -21.42 2.63
N ALA A 255 -6.96 -20.94 3.37
CA ALA A 255 -8.31 -21.45 3.26
C ALA A 255 -9.03 -20.96 1.99
N ARG A 256 -8.77 -19.72 1.56
CA ARG A 256 -9.44 -19.10 0.41
C ARG A 256 -8.44 -18.40 -0.51
N ARG A 257 -8.58 -18.65 -1.80
CA ARG A 257 -7.82 -17.94 -2.86
C ARG A 257 -8.54 -16.65 -3.28
N ASP A 258 -9.87 -16.69 -3.34
CA ASP A 258 -10.71 -15.54 -3.75
C ASP A 258 -11.34 -14.91 -2.50
N LEU A 259 -10.64 -13.93 -1.95
CA LEU A 259 -11.09 -13.16 -0.80
C LEU A 259 -11.74 -11.86 -1.28
N GLU A 260 -13.03 -11.70 -1.00
CA GLU A 260 -13.75 -10.45 -1.29
C GLU A 260 -13.72 -9.48 -0.11
N ARG A 261 -13.66 -10.03 1.10
CA ARG A 261 -13.62 -9.24 2.35
C ARG A 261 -12.84 -9.95 3.45
N LEU A 262 -12.39 -9.17 4.45
CA LEU A 262 -11.90 -9.67 5.74
C LEU A 262 -12.80 -9.20 6.87
N VAL A 263 -12.92 -10.03 7.90
CA VAL A 263 -13.49 -9.64 9.20
C VAL A 263 -12.36 -9.49 10.18
N VAL A 264 -12.27 -8.34 10.85
CA VAL A 264 -11.24 -8.05 11.87
C VAL A 264 -11.90 -8.07 13.23
N VAL A 265 -11.40 -8.90 14.13
CA VAL A 265 -11.84 -9.03 15.53
C VAL A 265 -10.71 -8.66 16.49
N GLU A 266 -10.99 -8.56 17.80
CA GLU A 266 -10.00 -8.13 18.79
C GLU A 266 -9.13 -9.27 19.32
N GLY A 267 -9.66 -10.49 19.42
CA GLY A 267 -9.05 -11.59 20.15
C GLY A 267 -8.68 -12.82 19.30
N TYR A 268 -7.68 -13.56 19.76
CA TYR A 268 -7.26 -14.83 19.13
C TYR A 268 -8.39 -15.85 19.09
N MET A 269 -9.12 -15.99 20.22
CA MET A 269 -10.21 -16.96 20.35
C MET A 269 -11.34 -16.63 19.38
N ASP A 270 -11.65 -15.36 19.20
CA ASP A 270 -12.69 -14.92 18.28
C ASP A 270 -12.36 -15.35 16.84
N ALA A 271 -11.12 -15.07 16.39
CA ALA A 271 -10.69 -15.49 15.07
C ALA A 271 -10.71 -17.02 14.92
N VAL A 272 -10.21 -17.77 15.89
CA VAL A 272 -10.17 -19.24 15.84
C VAL A 272 -11.58 -19.83 15.80
N SER A 273 -12.50 -19.35 16.65
CA SER A 273 -13.89 -19.81 16.70
C SER A 273 -14.65 -19.49 15.42
N LEU A 274 -14.44 -18.31 14.84
CA LEU A 274 -14.99 -17.91 13.55
C LEU A 274 -14.49 -18.84 12.42
N HIS A 275 -13.19 -19.12 12.37
CA HIS A 275 -12.64 -20.07 11.40
C HIS A 275 -13.21 -21.47 11.56
N GLN A 276 -13.38 -21.93 12.80
CA GLN A 276 -13.98 -23.25 13.08
C GLN A 276 -15.41 -23.33 12.58
N ALA A 277 -16.17 -22.24 12.70
CA ALA A 277 -17.56 -22.17 12.21
C ALA A 277 -17.65 -21.92 10.69
N GLY A 278 -16.52 -21.83 9.97
CA GLY A 278 -16.48 -21.65 8.52
C GLY A 278 -16.47 -20.17 8.06
N VAL A 279 -16.30 -19.20 8.99
CA VAL A 279 -15.97 -17.81 8.68
C VAL A 279 -14.44 -17.71 8.62
N ASP A 280 -13.86 -18.36 7.62
CA ASP A 280 -12.42 -18.56 7.45
C ASP A 280 -11.67 -17.36 6.84
N TYR A 281 -12.34 -16.22 6.75
CA TYR A 281 -11.82 -14.91 6.38
C TYR A 281 -11.76 -13.93 7.57
N ALA A 282 -11.75 -14.46 8.80
CA ALA A 282 -11.57 -13.69 10.03
C ALA A 282 -10.10 -13.60 10.43
N VAL A 283 -9.67 -12.41 10.85
CA VAL A 283 -8.33 -12.12 11.37
C VAL A 283 -8.46 -11.34 12.68
N ALA A 284 -7.42 -11.36 13.53
CA ALA A 284 -7.46 -10.57 14.77
C ALA A 284 -6.30 -9.60 14.87
N THR A 285 -6.54 -8.47 15.56
CA THR A 285 -5.48 -7.58 16.04
C THR A 285 -4.73 -8.22 17.22
N LEU A 286 -3.53 -7.73 17.51
CA LEU A 286 -2.59 -8.39 18.43
C LEU A 286 -2.49 -7.67 19.78
N GLY A 287 -3.64 -7.29 20.36
CA GLY A 287 -3.71 -6.57 21.63
C GLY A 287 -3.21 -5.12 21.51
N THR A 288 -3.27 -4.57 20.32
CA THR A 288 -3.01 -3.15 20.02
C THR A 288 -4.17 -2.58 19.21
N ALA A 289 -4.37 -1.28 19.26
CA ALA A 289 -5.32 -0.62 18.37
C ALA A 289 -4.96 -0.89 16.90
N THR A 290 -5.98 -0.99 16.05
CA THR A 290 -5.79 -1.07 14.60
C THR A 290 -4.98 0.13 14.12
N THR A 291 -3.99 -0.10 13.24
CA THR A 291 -3.10 0.92 12.69
C THR A 291 -3.36 1.15 11.20
N VAL A 292 -2.86 2.25 10.65
CA VAL A 292 -2.88 2.50 9.19
C VAL A 292 -2.17 1.37 8.41
N GLU A 293 -1.10 0.79 8.96
CA GLU A 293 -0.38 -0.33 8.33
C GLU A 293 -1.25 -1.60 8.24
N HIS A 294 -2.09 -1.88 9.25
CA HIS A 294 -3.09 -2.95 9.17
C HIS A 294 -4.07 -2.71 8.02
N PHE A 295 -4.60 -1.48 7.86
CA PHE A 295 -5.49 -1.15 6.74
C PHE A 295 -4.79 -1.31 5.40
N ARG A 296 -3.55 -0.83 5.26
CA ARG A 296 -2.76 -1.01 4.03
C ARG A 296 -2.56 -2.47 3.69
N ARG A 297 -2.27 -3.30 4.70
CA ARG A 297 -2.10 -4.74 4.52
C ARG A 297 -3.40 -5.41 4.11
N ILE A 298 -4.52 -5.08 4.75
CA ILE A 298 -5.86 -5.58 4.43
C ILE A 298 -6.23 -5.22 2.98
N PHE A 299 -6.08 -3.96 2.58
CA PHE A 299 -6.47 -3.49 1.25
C PHE A 299 -5.52 -3.89 0.11
N ARG A 300 -4.41 -4.54 0.40
CA ARG A 300 -3.64 -5.29 -0.61
C ARG A 300 -4.26 -6.66 -0.93
N LEU A 301 -5.07 -7.17 -0.02
CA LEU A 301 -5.66 -8.51 -0.13
C LEU A 301 -7.11 -8.48 -0.58
N VAL A 302 -7.89 -7.51 -0.08
CA VAL A 302 -9.35 -7.45 -0.29
C VAL A 302 -9.82 -6.00 -0.47
N PRO A 303 -10.89 -5.77 -1.25
CA PRO A 303 -11.50 -4.45 -1.37
C PRO A 303 -12.36 -4.06 -0.16
N ALA A 304 -12.80 -5.02 0.67
CA ALA A 304 -13.72 -4.77 1.77
C ALA A 304 -13.21 -5.31 3.11
N VAL A 305 -13.49 -4.58 4.19
CA VAL A 305 -13.20 -4.99 5.57
C VAL A 305 -14.36 -4.65 6.50
N VAL A 306 -14.69 -5.59 7.37
CA VAL A 306 -15.66 -5.40 8.45
C VAL A 306 -14.94 -5.57 9.79
N PHE A 307 -14.98 -4.56 10.63
CA PHE A 307 -14.48 -4.63 11.99
C PHE A 307 -15.63 -5.03 12.91
N ALA A 308 -15.50 -6.16 13.60
CA ALA A 308 -16.47 -6.62 14.58
C ALA A 308 -15.94 -6.35 16.00
N PHE A 309 -16.63 -5.46 16.70
CA PHE A 309 -16.29 -5.02 18.05
C PHE A 309 -17.28 -5.55 19.07
N ASP A 310 -16.78 -5.82 20.27
CA ASP A 310 -17.62 -6.15 21.42
C ASP A 310 -18.65 -5.05 21.68
N GLY A 311 -19.85 -5.43 22.11
CA GLY A 311 -20.97 -4.51 22.33
C GLY A 311 -20.83 -3.60 23.58
N ASP A 312 -19.65 -3.58 24.21
CA ASP A 312 -19.37 -2.82 25.41
C ASP A 312 -18.75 -1.43 25.14
N ARG A 313 -18.49 -0.68 26.20
CA ARG A 313 -17.87 0.66 26.10
C ARG A 313 -16.43 0.60 25.56
N ALA A 314 -15.68 -0.45 25.87
CA ALA A 314 -14.29 -0.61 25.42
C ALA A 314 -14.24 -0.88 23.91
N GLY A 315 -15.14 -1.76 23.40
CA GLY A 315 -15.28 -2.04 21.97
C GLY A 315 -15.70 -0.80 21.18
N ARG A 316 -16.63 0.04 21.69
CA ARG A 316 -16.97 1.32 21.03
C ARG A 316 -15.78 2.28 20.96
N ALA A 317 -15.02 2.38 22.04
CA ALA A 317 -13.80 3.22 22.04
C ALA A 317 -12.73 2.67 21.10
N ALA A 318 -12.62 1.34 20.95
CA ALA A 318 -11.74 0.70 19.99
C ALA A 318 -12.20 0.95 18.54
N ALA A 319 -13.51 0.87 18.27
CA ALA A 319 -14.10 1.18 16.98
C ALA A 319 -13.82 2.63 16.55
N TRP A 320 -13.97 3.58 17.47
CA TRP A 320 -13.66 4.99 17.19
C TRP A 320 -12.18 5.20 16.85
N ARG A 321 -11.26 4.57 17.58
CA ARG A 321 -9.83 4.60 17.23
C ARG A 321 -9.55 3.96 15.87
N ALA A 322 -10.18 2.81 15.59
CA ALA A 322 -10.04 2.14 14.30
C ALA A 322 -10.57 3.02 13.15
N LEU A 323 -11.73 3.68 13.31
CA LEU A 323 -12.25 4.63 12.34
C LEU A 323 -11.22 5.72 12.03
N GLN A 324 -10.65 6.34 13.06
CA GLN A 324 -9.64 7.39 12.87
C GLN A 324 -8.40 6.92 12.11
N GLN A 325 -7.96 5.67 12.33
CA GLN A 325 -6.85 5.07 11.58
C GLN A 325 -7.24 4.64 10.16
N ALA A 326 -8.53 4.45 9.90
CA ALA A 326 -9.06 4.09 8.59
C ALA A 326 -9.10 5.27 7.61
N LEU A 327 -9.30 6.51 8.10
CA LEU A 327 -9.51 7.69 7.27
C LEU A 327 -8.45 7.91 6.17
N PRO A 328 -7.13 7.73 6.41
CA PRO A 328 -6.12 7.87 5.35
C PRO A 328 -6.23 6.83 4.23
N GLU A 329 -6.95 5.76 4.46
CA GLU A 329 -7.13 4.65 3.51
C GLU A 329 -8.57 4.60 2.95
N ALA A 330 -9.45 5.53 3.36
CA ALA A 330 -10.82 5.64 2.87
C ALA A 330 -10.84 6.33 1.49
N ARG A 331 -11.04 5.54 0.44
CA ARG A 331 -11.06 5.97 -0.97
C ARG A 331 -11.89 5.03 -1.82
N GLU A 332 -12.07 5.39 -3.09
CA GLU A 332 -12.81 4.61 -4.06
C GLU A 332 -12.30 3.17 -4.15
N GLY A 333 -13.22 2.22 -4.31
CA GLY A 333 -12.90 0.80 -4.41
C GLY A 333 -12.55 0.13 -3.08
N ARG A 334 -12.63 0.85 -1.95
CA ARG A 334 -12.43 0.31 -0.60
C ARG A 334 -13.66 0.48 0.26
N GLU A 335 -14.09 -0.60 0.87
CA GLU A 335 -15.23 -0.62 1.75
C GLU A 335 -14.79 -0.91 3.20
N ILE A 336 -15.16 -0.02 4.12
CA ILE A 336 -14.85 -0.15 5.55
C ILE A 336 -16.17 -0.08 6.31
N ARG A 337 -16.46 -1.14 7.08
CA ARG A 337 -17.68 -1.26 7.87
C ARG A 337 -17.37 -1.61 9.32
N PHE A 338 -18.29 -1.27 10.20
CA PHE A 338 -18.21 -1.51 11.64
C PHE A 338 -19.45 -2.27 12.09
N LEU A 339 -19.22 -3.44 12.68
CA LEU A 339 -20.24 -4.27 13.31
C LEU A 339 -20.10 -4.15 14.82
N PHE A 340 -21.18 -3.76 15.50
CA PHE A 340 -21.27 -3.75 16.95
C PHE A 340 -22.11 -4.93 17.39
N LEU A 341 -21.53 -5.80 18.22
CA LEU A 341 -22.22 -6.96 18.74
C LEU A 341 -23.20 -6.56 19.86
N PRO A 342 -24.17 -7.40 20.22
CA PRO A 342 -25.03 -7.18 21.37
C PRO A 342 -24.24 -7.03 22.66
N GLN A 343 -24.78 -6.28 23.60
CA GLN A 343 -24.12 -6.03 24.89
C GLN A 343 -23.78 -7.34 25.62
N GLY A 344 -22.52 -7.50 26.04
CA GLY A 344 -22.02 -8.66 26.76
C GLY A 344 -21.70 -9.87 25.87
N GLN A 345 -21.75 -9.71 24.55
CA GLN A 345 -21.32 -10.72 23.58
C GLN A 345 -20.03 -10.32 22.88
N ASP A 346 -19.18 -11.33 22.67
CA ASP A 346 -18.00 -11.28 21.80
C ASP A 346 -18.20 -12.20 20.57
N PRO A 347 -17.37 -12.12 19.53
CA PRO A 347 -17.51 -12.95 18.33
C PRO A 347 -17.48 -14.46 18.63
N ASP A 348 -16.65 -14.93 19.61
CA ASP A 348 -16.58 -16.34 20.04
C ASP A 348 -17.93 -16.80 20.60
N THR A 349 -18.50 -16.03 21.52
CA THR A 349 -19.78 -16.38 22.15
C THR A 349 -20.91 -16.37 21.14
N LEU A 350 -20.96 -15.35 20.29
CA LEU A 350 -22.02 -15.17 19.30
C LEU A 350 -22.03 -16.31 18.27
N ILE A 351 -20.86 -16.63 17.66
CA ILE A 351 -20.77 -17.66 16.64
C ILE A 351 -21.12 -19.05 17.18
N ARG A 352 -20.82 -19.33 18.45
CA ARG A 352 -21.17 -20.59 19.11
C ARG A 352 -22.66 -20.69 19.43
N SER A 353 -23.32 -19.59 19.77
CA SER A 353 -24.74 -19.58 20.14
C SER A 353 -25.67 -19.48 18.93
N GLU A 354 -25.36 -18.66 17.95
CA GLU A 354 -26.24 -18.35 16.82
C GLU A 354 -25.83 -19.04 15.51
N GLY A 355 -24.57 -19.48 15.41
CA GLY A 355 -24.03 -20.12 14.22
C GLY A 355 -23.62 -19.16 13.11
N ARG A 356 -23.08 -19.73 12.02
CA ARG A 356 -22.51 -18.99 10.90
C ARG A 356 -23.53 -18.11 10.19
N ALA A 357 -24.73 -18.64 9.88
CA ALA A 357 -25.73 -17.91 9.09
C ALA A 357 -26.14 -16.60 9.77
N ALA A 358 -26.43 -16.63 11.06
CA ALA A 358 -26.79 -15.43 11.82
C ALA A 358 -25.63 -14.43 11.91
N PHE A 359 -24.39 -14.90 12.01
CA PHE A 359 -23.22 -14.03 12.01
C PHE A 359 -23.04 -13.33 10.65
N GLU A 360 -23.21 -14.05 9.54
CA GLU A 360 -23.17 -13.48 8.17
C GLU A 360 -24.28 -12.43 7.94
N GLU A 361 -25.49 -12.67 8.45
CA GLU A 361 -26.58 -11.67 8.39
C GLU A 361 -26.19 -10.39 9.14
N ARG A 362 -25.55 -10.51 10.31
CA ARG A 362 -25.08 -9.34 11.06
C ARG A 362 -23.95 -8.60 10.33
N LEU A 363 -23.04 -9.32 9.67
CA LEU A 363 -21.99 -8.71 8.85
C LEU A 363 -22.58 -7.89 7.70
N ALA A 364 -23.70 -8.34 7.11
CA ALA A 364 -24.38 -7.59 6.06
C ALA A 364 -25.00 -6.27 6.58
N LEU A 365 -25.36 -6.22 7.86
CA LEU A 365 -25.90 -5.02 8.54
C LEU A 365 -24.83 -4.09 9.12
N ALA A 366 -23.55 -4.41 8.96
CA ALA A 366 -22.45 -3.59 9.46
C ALA A 366 -22.50 -2.17 8.89
N VAL A 367 -22.26 -1.18 9.74
CA VAL A 367 -22.40 0.25 9.44
C VAL A 367 -21.20 0.74 8.62
N PRO A 368 -21.40 1.41 7.47
CA PRO A 368 -20.32 2.02 6.70
C PRO A 368 -19.56 3.10 7.49
N LEU A 369 -18.28 3.30 7.16
CA LEU A 369 -17.40 4.27 7.81
C LEU A 369 -18.01 5.68 7.86
N SER A 370 -18.55 6.17 6.75
CA SER A 370 -19.16 7.50 6.66
C SER A 370 -20.37 7.66 7.60
N GLU A 371 -21.22 6.65 7.68
CA GLU A 371 -22.39 6.66 8.56
C GLU A 371 -22.00 6.54 10.05
N TYR A 372 -21.01 5.71 10.35
CA TYR A 372 -20.49 5.59 11.71
C TYR A 372 -19.84 6.89 12.17
N LEU A 373 -19.04 7.55 11.32
CA LEU A 373 -18.45 8.86 11.60
C LEU A 373 -19.51 9.91 11.93
N VAL A 374 -20.53 10.01 11.06
CA VAL A 374 -21.62 10.99 11.25
C VAL A 374 -22.38 10.71 12.52
N ARG A 375 -22.72 9.45 12.82
CA ARG A 375 -23.44 9.04 14.01
C ARG A 375 -22.70 9.43 15.29
N GLU A 376 -21.43 9.06 15.42
CA GLU A 376 -20.63 9.35 16.61
C GLU A 376 -20.46 10.84 16.86
N LEU A 377 -20.23 11.64 15.81
CA LEU A 377 -20.15 13.09 15.93
C LEU A 377 -21.50 13.72 16.30
N SER A 378 -22.60 13.13 15.79
CA SER A 378 -23.96 13.63 16.07
C SER A 378 -24.39 13.40 17.52
N GLU A 379 -23.88 12.35 18.17
CA GLU A 379 -24.19 12.04 19.57
C GLU A 379 -23.55 13.04 20.56
N GLN A 380 -22.58 13.85 20.10
CA GLN A 380 -21.84 14.79 20.94
C GLN A 380 -22.52 16.16 21.09
N GLY A 381 -23.62 16.44 20.37
CA GLY A 381 -24.30 17.72 20.42
C GLY A 381 -25.74 17.72 19.87
N ASP A 382 -26.52 18.73 20.22
CA ASP A 382 -27.87 18.91 19.67
C ASP A 382 -27.81 19.56 18.27
N LEU A 383 -27.88 18.75 17.24
CA LEU A 383 -27.84 19.20 15.84
C LEU A 383 -29.04 20.08 15.42
N ARG A 384 -30.09 20.21 16.26
CA ARG A 384 -31.18 21.14 16.01
C ARG A 384 -30.78 22.60 16.31
N SER A 385 -29.77 22.79 17.15
CA SER A 385 -29.22 24.11 17.48
C SER A 385 -28.11 24.53 16.48
N ALA A 386 -27.93 25.82 16.31
CA ALA A 386 -26.81 26.36 15.53
C ALA A 386 -25.46 26.02 16.20
N ASP A 387 -25.39 26.08 17.50
CA ASP A 387 -24.18 25.79 18.29
C ASP A 387 -23.78 24.31 18.17
N GLY A 388 -24.74 23.37 18.21
CA GLY A 388 -24.46 21.95 18.04
C GLY A 388 -23.98 21.62 16.62
N ARG A 389 -24.56 22.25 15.58
CA ARG A 389 -24.08 22.09 14.19
C ARG A 389 -22.70 22.69 13.98
N ALA A 390 -22.42 23.85 14.59
CA ALA A 390 -21.10 24.46 14.52
C ALA A 390 -20.03 23.57 15.19
N ARG A 391 -20.35 23.03 16.36
CA ARG A 391 -19.47 22.08 17.07
C ARG A 391 -19.22 20.82 16.24
N PHE A 392 -20.26 20.22 15.67
CA PHE A 392 -20.14 19.07 14.78
C PHE A 392 -19.17 19.37 13.61
N ALA A 393 -19.31 20.55 12.98
CA ALA A 393 -18.43 20.93 11.86
C ALA A 393 -16.96 21.07 12.30
N GLU A 394 -16.69 21.65 13.47
CA GLU A 394 -15.33 21.78 14.00
C GLU A 394 -14.71 20.42 14.38
N GLU A 395 -15.50 19.50 14.95
CA GLU A 395 -15.03 18.16 15.31
C GLU A 395 -14.85 17.28 14.07
N ALA A 396 -15.65 17.46 13.01
CA ALA A 396 -15.53 16.75 11.74
C ALA A 396 -14.29 17.18 10.93
N ARG A 397 -13.90 18.46 11.00
CA ARG A 397 -12.80 19.04 10.21
C ARG A 397 -11.48 18.27 10.30
N PRO A 398 -10.88 18.00 11.49
CA PRO A 398 -9.61 17.29 11.59
C PRO A 398 -9.70 15.84 11.10
N LEU A 399 -10.88 15.22 11.14
CA LEU A 399 -11.11 13.88 10.63
C LEU A 399 -11.20 13.90 9.10
N PHE A 400 -11.99 14.80 8.55
CA PHE A 400 -12.15 14.98 7.12
C PHE A 400 -10.82 15.29 6.40
N THR A 401 -9.95 16.10 7.00
CA THR A 401 -8.63 16.44 6.42
C THR A 401 -7.69 15.24 6.28
N ARG A 402 -7.98 14.12 6.94
CA ARG A 402 -7.20 12.88 6.82
C ARG A 402 -7.64 11.99 5.65
N VAL A 403 -8.80 12.26 5.07
CA VAL A 403 -9.33 11.51 3.91
C VAL A 403 -8.60 11.98 2.66
N PRO A 404 -8.03 11.07 1.85
CA PRO A 404 -7.34 11.41 0.60
C PRO A 404 -8.27 12.12 -0.40
N GLU A 405 -7.69 12.94 -1.29
CA GLU A 405 -8.41 13.52 -2.42
C GLU A 405 -9.02 12.42 -3.29
N GLY A 406 -10.25 12.61 -3.76
CA GLY A 406 -10.98 11.66 -4.60
C GLY A 406 -12.49 11.74 -4.42
N VAL A 407 -13.23 10.92 -5.18
CA VAL A 407 -14.70 10.92 -5.18
C VAL A 407 -15.27 10.58 -3.79
N TYR A 408 -14.65 9.67 -3.06
CA TYR A 408 -15.10 9.32 -1.71
C TYR A 408 -15.06 10.53 -0.77
N ARG A 409 -14.01 11.37 -0.85
CA ARG A 409 -13.86 12.58 -0.07
C ARG A 409 -14.97 13.59 -0.38
N GLU A 410 -15.30 13.79 -1.67
CA GLU A 410 -16.38 14.68 -2.11
C GLU A 410 -17.74 14.23 -1.56
N LEU A 411 -18.05 12.93 -1.68
CA LEU A 411 -19.29 12.38 -1.14
C LEU A 411 -19.39 12.47 0.39
N LEU A 412 -18.26 12.30 1.09
CA LEU A 412 -18.20 12.49 2.53
C LEU A 412 -18.42 13.96 2.91
N LEU A 413 -17.83 14.90 2.15
CA LEU A 413 -18.06 16.34 2.34
C LEU A 413 -19.53 16.71 2.16
N GLU A 414 -20.18 16.18 1.12
CA GLU A 414 -21.62 16.37 0.90
C GLU A 414 -22.43 15.86 2.09
N ARG A 415 -22.09 14.67 2.60
CA ARG A 415 -22.77 14.08 3.76
C ARG A 415 -22.61 14.91 5.03
N LEU A 416 -21.40 15.41 5.31
CA LEU A 416 -21.13 16.29 6.46
C LEU A 416 -21.84 17.65 6.31
N ALA A 417 -21.78 18.25 5.13
CA ALA A 417 -22.45 19.52 4.81
C ALA A 417 -23.98 19.45 4.99
N GLN A 418 -24.58 18.32 4.58
CA GLN A 418 -26.00 18.04 4.78
C GLN A 418 -26.40 18.05 6.26
N VAL A 419 -25.60 17.43 7.14
CA VAL A 419 -25.83 17.42 8.59
C VAL A 419 -25.76 18.84 9.19
N VAL A 420 -24.79 19.62 8.74
CA VAL A 420 -24.60 21.02 9.22
C VAL A 420 -25.67 21.96 8.66
N GLY A 421 -26.28 21.62 7.50
CA GLY A 421 -27.24 22.48 6.79
C GLY A 421 -26.57 23.58 5.99
N LEU A 422 -25.38 23.31 5.44
CA LEU A 422 -24.62 24.19 4.56
C LEU A 422 -24.42 23.51 3.19
N SER A 423 -24.05 24.30 2.16
CA SER A 423 -23.54 23.71 0.93
C SER A 423 -22.11 23.19 1.13
N PRO A 424 -21.70 22.10 0.43
CA PRO A 424 -20.34 21.56 0.51
C PRO A 424 -19.27 22.64 0.30
N ALA A 425 -19.40 23.45 -0.75
CA ALA A 425 -18.48 24.56 -1.06
C ALA A 425 -18.38 25.59 0.08
N ARG A 426 -19.50 25.86 0.78
CA ARG A 426 -19.51 26.80 1.90
C ARG A 426 -18.82 26.23 3.13
N LEU A 427 -19.05 24.96 3.43
CA LEU A 427 -18.40 24.26 4.54
C LEU A 427 -16.88 24.18 4.32
N GLU A 428 -16.46 23.83 3.13
CA GLU A 428 -15.04 23.75 2.75
C GLU A 428 -14.35 25.12 2.80
N ALA A 429 -15.02 26.17 2.30
CA ALA A 429 -14.52 27.54 2.37
C ALA A 429 -14.32 28.01 3.83
N LEU A 430 -15.24 27.68 4.74
CA LEU A 430 -15.12 27.98 6.17
C LEU A 430 -13.96 27.23 6.81
N TRP A 431 -13.77 25.97 6.47
CA TRP A 431 -12.64 25.16 6.96
C TRP A 431 -11.28 25.64 6.41
N SER A 432 -11.25 26.20 5.19
CA SER A 432 -10.05 26.76 4.58
C SER A 432 -9.71 28.14 5.13
N ALA A 433 -10.70 28.98 5.41
CA ALA A 433 -10.53 30.33 5.96
C ALA A 433 -9.91 30.35 7.36
N GLY A 434 -10.07 29.30 8.15
CA GLY A 434 -9.44 29.15 9.47
C GLY A 434 -7.91 28.94 9.46
N LYS A 435 -7.25 28.90 8.30
CA LYS A 435 -5.79 28.72 8.15
C LYS A 435 -4.97 29.99 7.91
N GLY A 436 -5.58 31.19 7.96
CA GLY A 436 -4.84 32.45 7.81
C GLY A 436 -5.74 33.57 7.36
N GLY A 437 -5.77 34.64 8.15
CA GLY A 437 -6.67 35.76 7.95
C GLY A 437 -6.42 36.55 6.65
N ALA A 438 -7.48 36.83 5.99
CA ALA A 438 -7.95 38.05 5.32
C ALA A 438 -9.13 37.66 4.43
N PRO A 439 -10.22 38.44 4.36
CA PRO A 439 -11.35 38.09 3.49
C PRO A 439 -10.91 38.17 2.03
N ALA A 440 -11.01 37.05 1.33
CA ALA A 440 -10.82 37.01 -0.11
C ALA A 440 -11.88 37.89 -0.79
N ALA A 441 -11.42 38.77 -1.67
CA ALA A 441 -12.25 39.56 -2.56
C ALA A 441 -13.19 38.64 -3.39
N PRO A 442 -14.40 39.10 -3.74
CA PRO A 442 -15.32 38.29 -4.54
C PRO A 442 -14.67 37.88 -5.87
N PRO A 443 -14.89 36.64 -6.32
CA PRO A 443 -14.28 36.13 -7.53
C PRO A 443 -14.73 36.99 -8.74
N PRO A 444 -13.84 37.31 -9.67
CA PRO A 444 -14.20 38.03 -10.87
C PRO A 444 -15.19 37.18 -11.69
N VAL A 445 -16.23 37.85 -12.18
CA VAL A 445 -17.22 37.28 -13.10
C VAL A 445 -16.47 36.65 -14.28
N ARG A 446 -16.56 35.34 -14.41
CA ARG A 446 -16.03 34.62 -15.58
C ARG A 446 -16.84 35.02 -16.80
N THR A 447 -16.28 35.92 -17.62
CA THR A 447 -16.69 36.05 -19.01
C THR A 447 -16.39 34.72 -19.72
N THR A 448 -17.42 34.12 -20.29
CA THR A 448 -17.36 32.92 -21.09
C THR A 448 -16.42 33.13 -22.28
N ALA A 449 -15.18 32.68 -22.15
CA ALA A 449 -14.30 32.47 -23.29
C ALA A 449 -14.75 31.22 -24.02
N ALA A 450 -14.96 31.32 -25.31
CA ALA A 450 -15.30 30.23 -26.21
C ALA A 450 -14.28 29.07 -26.06
N PRO A 451 -14.71 27.83 -26.14
CA PRO A 451 -13.78 26.70 -26.03
C PRO A 451 -12.78 26.73 -27.17
N PRO A 452 -11.48 26.50 -26.90
CA PRO A 452 -10.50 26.40 -27.97
C PRO A 452 -10.86 25.23 -28.88
N ALA A 453 -10.85 25.49 -30.18
CA ALA A 453 -11.12 24.53 -31.23
C ALA A 453 -10.26 23.27 -31.01
N ARG A 454 -10.91 22.13 -30.87
CA ARG A 454 -10.27 20.79 -30.86
C ARG A 454 -9.60 20.59 -32.21
N SER A 455 -8.28 20.73 -32.30
CA SER A 455 -7.50 20.18 -33.40
C SER A 455 -7.54 18.62 -33.24
N ALA A 456 -8.37 17.99 -34.02
CA ALA A 456 -8.35 16.55 -34.16
C ALA A 456 -7.04 16.14 -34.82
N GLY A 457 -6.18 15.34 -34.11
CA GLY A 457 -5.31 14.43 -34.82
C GLY A 457 -3.81 14.51 -34.69
N ARG A 458 -3.18 15.10 -33.64
CA ARG A 458 -1.81 14.73 -33.17
C ARG A 458 -1.66 15.25 -31.73
N GLY A 459 -1.30 14.36 -30.78
CA GLY A 459 -1.05 14.77 -29.40
C GLY A 459 0.03 15.86 -29.30
N SER A 460 0.08 16.64 -28.20
CA SER A 460 1.09 17.69 -28.03
C SER A 460 2.50 17.19 -28.27
N LEU A 461 3.41 18.04 -28.72
CA LEU A 461 4.82 17.70 -28.95
C LEU A 461 5.48 17.09 -27.72
N VAL A 462 5.14 17.62 -26.52
CA VAL A 462 5.61 17.10 -25.25
C VAL A 462 5.17 15.65 -25.05
N ARG A 463 3.91 15.34 -25.32
CA ARG A 463 3.38 13.98 -25.21
C ARG A 463 4.07 13.03 -26.21
N GLN A 464 4.28 13.48 -27.45
CA GLN A 464 4.98 12.69 -28.45
C GLN A 464 6.41 12.37 -27.98
N ALA A 465 7.15 13.37 -27.48
CA ALA A 465 8.50 13.17 -26.95
C ALA A 465 8.53 12.17 -25.78
N ILE A 466 7.61 12.29 -24.81
CA ILE A 466 7.50 11.35 -23.68
C ILE A 466 7.24 9.92 -24.17
N VAL A 467 6.33 9.72 -25.11
CA VAL A 467 5.99 8.40 -25.64
C VAL A 467 7.21 7.75 -26.34
N ARG A 468 8.03 8.52 -27.11
CA ARG A 468 9.25 8.00 -27.74
C ARG A 468 10.26 7.54 -26.69
N LEU A 469 10.47 8.33 -25.64
CA LEU A 469 11.34 7.97 -24.53
C LEU A 469 10.86 6.74 -23.77
N LEU A 470 9.54 6.59 -23.56
CA LEU A 470 8.99 5.41 -22.90
C LEU A 470 9.15 4.14 -23.72
N HIS A 471 8.97 4.19 -25.04
CA HIS A 471 9.10 3.02 -25.90
C HIS A 471 10.57 2.66 -26.19
N PHE A 472 11.45 3.65 -26.28
CA PHE A 472 12.87 3.49 -26.58
C PHE A 472 13.72 4.32 -25.61
N PRO A 473 13.87 3.90 -24.34
CA PRO A 473 14.55 4.70 -23.31
C PRO A 473 15.99 5.07 -23.67
N THR A 474 16.68 4.21 -24.43
CA THR A 474 18.08 4.41 -24.85
C THR A 474 18.30 5.65 -25.70
N ILE A 475 17.27 6.15 -26.41
CA ILE A 475 17.40 7.36 -27.25
C ILE A 475 17.62 8.64 -26.43
N ALA A 476 17.34 8.61 -25.12
CA ALA A 476 17.63 9.74 -24.23
C ALA A 476 19.13 10.07 -24.18
N LEU A 477 20.00 9.06 -24.37
CA LEU A 477 21.46 9.22 -24.40
C LEU A 477 21.96 9.95 -25.64
N GLU A 478 21.16 9.95 -26.71
CA GLU A 478 21.48 10.63 -27.96
C GLU A 478 21.10 12.13 -27.93
N VAL A 479 20.30 12.57 -26.95
CA VAL A 479 19.91 13.98 -26.79
C VAL A 479 21.09 14.77 -26.27
N THR A 480 21.52 15.78 -27.02
CA THR A 480 22.63 16.65 -26.62
C THR A 480 22.26 17.57 -25.47
N ALA A 481 23.27 18.08 -24.74
CA ALA A 481 23.04 19.04 -23.67
C ALA A 481 22.36 20.34 -24.17
N ALA A 482 22.66 20.77 -25.42
CA ALA A 482 22.06 21.94 -26.04
C ALA A 482 20.57 21.74 -26.36
N GLU A 483 20.20 20.56 -26.89
CA GLU A 483 18.79 20.19 -27.16
C GLU A 483 18.00 20.11 -25.85
N ARG A 484 18.58 19.56 -24.79
CA ARG A 484 17.98 19.47 -23.47
C ARG A 484 17.75 20.87 -22.85
N ALA A 485 18.80 21.73 -22.88
CA ALA A 485 18.70 23.09 -22.36
C ALA A 485 17.71 23.96 -23.16
N GLY A 486 17.53 23.68 -24.47
CA GLY A 486 16.59 24.39 -25.32
C GLY A 486 15.13 24.35 -24.86
N ILE A 487 14.74 23.37 -24.07
CA ILE A 487 13.37 23.26 -23.52
C ILE A 487 13.21 23.81 -22.10
N ASP A 488 14.26 24.30 -21.46
CA ASP A 488 14.21 24.80 -20.07
C ASP A 488 13.28 26.00 -19.87
N THR A 489 13.17 26.82 -20.87
CA THR A 489 12.30 28.00 -20.87
C THR A 489 10.89 27.73 -21.42
N SER A 490 10.59 26.50 -21.83
CA SER A 490 9.29 26.14 -22.36
C SER A 490 8.24 26.06 -21.25
N ALA A 491 7.10 26.75 -21.45
CA ALA A 491 5.95 26.73 -20.54
C ALA A 491 4.83 25.77 -21.02
N GLU A 492 5.13 24.87 -21.96
CA GLU A 492 4.13 23.91 -22.44
C GLU A 492 3.72 22.93 -21.35
N PRO A 493 2.41 22.57 -21.26
CA PRO A 493 1.95 21.58 -20.29
C PRO A 493 2.67 20.23 -20.42
N GLY A 494 3.21 19.74 -19.30
CA GLY A 494 3.94 18.46 -19.23
C GLY A 494 5.43 18.55 -19.57
N VAL A 495 5.97 19.74 -19.90
CA VAL A 495 7.40 19.89 -20.21
C VAL A 495 8.28 19.60 -18.99
N THR A 496 7.78 19.85 -17.79
CA THR A 496 8.48 19.51 -16.54
C THR A 496 8.68 18.00 -16.45
N LEU A 497 7.64 17.20 -16.69
CA LEU A 497 7.73 15.73 -16.73
C LEU A 497 8.70 15.24 -17.82
N LEU A 498 8.68 15.87 -19.01
CA LEU A 498 9.61 15.53 -20.08
C LEU A 498 11.07 15.77 -19.66
N ARG A 499 11.34 16.88 -18.96
CA ARG A 499 12.69 17.21 -18.46
C ARG A 499 13.16 16.21 -17.40
N GLU A 500 12.31 15.97 -16.40
CA GLU A 500 12.59 15.03 -15.31
C GLU A 500 12.85 13.61 -15.87
N LEU A 501 12.07 13.17 -16.86
CA LEU A 501 12.25 11.88 -17.52
C LEU A 501 13.56 11.80 -18.34
N LEU A 502 13.92 12.87 -19.06
CA LEU A 502 15.19 12.93 -19.79
C LEU A 502 16.40 12.91 -18.85
N ASP A 503 16.32 13.64 -17.73
CA ASP A 503 17.39 13.71 -16.76
C ASP A 503 17.56 12.36 -16.05
N ASP A 504 16.46 11.71 -15.61
CA ASP A 504 16.49 10.35 -15.04
C ASP A 504 17.14 9.34 -15.99
N LEU A 505 16.72 9.32 -17.26
CA LEU A 505 17.24 8.37 -18.25
C LEU A 505 18.71 8.62 -18.64
N ARG A 506 19.21 9.83 -18.44
CA ARG A 506 20.64 10.16 -18.67
C ARG A 506 21.50 9.82 -17.46
N GLU A 507 20.99 10.03 -16.25
CA GLU A 507 21.68 9.69 -15.01
C GLU A 507 21.68 8.16 -14.78
N GLN A 508 20.56 7.52 -15.08
CA GLN A 508 20.35 6.09 -14.93
C GLN A 508 19.77 5.49 -16.21
N PRO A 509 20.61 5.09 -17.19
CA PRO A 509 20.16 4.55 -18.45
C PRO A 509 19.28 3.31 -18.28
N ALA A 510 18.13 3.28 -18.97
CA ALA A 510 17.22 2.14 -19.03
C ALA A 510 17.30 1.48 -20.42
N GLN A 511 17.27 0.14 -20.45
CA GLN A 511 17.33 -0.63 -21.70
C GLN A 511 15.93 -0.96 -22.25
N ILE A 512 14.95 -1.10 -21.36
CA ILE A 512 13.59 -1.50 -21.69
C ILE A 512 12.55 -0.60 -20.99
N PRO A 513 11.34 -0.46 -21.58
CA PRO A 513 10.26 0.34 -21.02
C PRO A 513 9.90 0.02 -19.55
N ALA A 514 9.90 -1.28 -19.21
CA ALA A 514 9.54 -1.74 -17.87
C ALA A 514 10.44 -1.16 -16.76
N GLN A 515 11.74 -0.94 -17.03
CA GLN A 515 12.66 -0.34 -16.06
C GLN A 515 12.27 1.11 -15.75
N VAL A 516 11.90 1.90 -16.76
CA VAL A 516 11.42 3.28 -16.58
C VAL A 516 10.16 3.29 -15.73
N ILE A 517 9.17 2.48 -16.09
CA ILE A 517 7.90 2.40 -15.36
C ILE A 517 8.12 1.99 -13.91
N GLN A 518 9.01 1.04 -13.64
CA GLN A 518 9.27 0.59 -12.27
C GLN A 518 9.90 1.68 -11.40
N ARG A 519 10.80 2.50 -11.94
CA ARG A 519 11.39 3.63 -11.21
C ARG A 519 10.36 4.70 -10.87
N TRP A 520 9.44 4.94 -11.80
CA TRP A 520 8.44 6.01 -11.69
C TRP A 520 7.12 5.57 -11.03
N VAL A 521 7.02 4.33 -10.56
CA VAL A 521 5.76 3.80 -9.98
C VAL A 521 5.26 4.60 -8.77
N ALA A 522 6.16 5.12 -7.96
CA ALA A 522 5.83 5.94 -6.78
C ALA A 522 5.79 7.46 -7.07
N HIS A 523 6.11 7.88 -8.29
CA HIS A 523 6.09 9.28 -8.68
C HIS A 523 4.64 9.74 -8.95
N LYS A 524 4.35 11.02 -8.70
CA LYS A 524 3.01 11.64 -8.95
C LYS A 524 2.50 11.43 -10.38
N ASP A 525 3.41 11.39 -11.36
CA ASP A 525 3.11 11.21 -12.79
C ASP A 525 3.28 9.75 -13.26
N GLY A 526 3.60 8.81 -12.36
CA GLY A 526 3.86 7.41 -12.69
C GLY A 526 2.68 6.74 -13.40
N GLU A 527 1.47 6.93 -12.91
CA GLU A 527 0.23 6.42 -13.54
C GLU A 527 0.02 6.99 -14.96
N THR A 528 0.39 8.25 -15.17
CA THR A 528 0.32 8.89 -16.49
C THR A 528 1.28 8.25 -17.48
N LEU A 529 2.53 7.98 -17.06
CA LEU A 529 3.53 7.30 -17.89
C LEU A 529 3.09 5.88 -18.24
N GLN A 530 2.53 5.14 -17.30
CA GLN A 530 1.99 3.78 -17.52
C GLN A 530 0.85 3.80 -18.54
N LYS A 531 -0.10 4.73 -18.43
CA LYS A 531 -1.20 4.90 -19.39
C LYS A 531 -0.70 5.29 -20.79
N LEU A 532 0.37 6.07 -20.87
CA LEU A 532 1.00 6.43 -22.15
C LEU A 532 1.68 5.22 -22.80
N LEU A 533 2.40 4.40 -22.04
CA LEU A 533 3.05 3.18 -22.54
C LEU A 533 2.04 2.11 -22.99
N ALA A 534 0.89 2.00 -22.31
CA ALA A 534 -0.15 1.02 -22.62
C ALA A 534 -0.84 1.28 -23.97
N ARG A 535 -0.81 2.51 -24.50
CA ARG A 535 -1.44 2.83 -25.78
C ARG A 535 -0.63 2.27 -26.95
N GLU A 536 -1.35 1.69 -27.93
CA GLU A 536 -0.73 1.31 -29.19
C GLU A 536 -0.37 2.58 -29.97
N GLU A 537 0.92 2.80 -30.19
CA GLU A 537 1.43 3.75 -31.17
C GLU A 537 2.34 3.01 -32.15
N VAL A 538 2.14 3.26 -33.44
CA VAL A 538 3.00 2.70 -34.50
C VAL A 538 4.31 3.48 -34.51
N ILE A 539 5.33 2.94 -33.84
CA ILE A 539 6.69 3.50 -33.86
C ILE A 539 7.58 2.50 -34.63
N THR A 540 8.19 2.97 -35.69
CA THR A 540 8.88 2.10 -36.68
C THR A 540 10.29 1.66 -36.26
N GLY A 541 10.78 2.06 -35.06
CA GLY A 541 12.07 1.64 -34.52
C GLY A 541 12.78 2.76 -33.75
N ALA A 542 13.89 2.41 -33.07
CA ALA A 542 14.62 3.35 -32.21
C ALA A 542 15.21 4.54 -32.95
N ALA A 543 15.75 4.31 -34.15
CA ALA A 543 16.34 5.40 -34.96
C ALA A 543 15.30 6.45 -35.38
N ALA A 544 14.13 6.02 -35.87
CA ALA A 544 13.03 6.92 -36.18
C ALA A 544 12.51 7.66 -34.96
N ALA A 545 12.41 6.95 -33.82
CA ALA A 545 12.00 7.55 -32.53
C ALA A 545 12.99 8.63 -32.06
N ALA A 546 14.30 8.42 -32.26
CA ALA A 546 15.33 9.40 -31.92
C ALA A 546 15.23 10.67 -32.78
N GLU A 547 15.02 10.50 -34.09
CA GLU A 547 14.81 11.64 -35.02
C GLU A 547 13.54 12.44 -34.65
N GLU A 548 12.43 11.74 -34.37
CA GLU A 548 11.18 12.37 -33.96
C GLU A 548 11.30 13.09 -32.60
N LEU A 549 12.04 12.49 -31.65
CA LEU A 549 12.32 13.13 -30.36
C LEU A 549 13.09 14.44 -30.56
N ARG A 550 14.20 14.40 -31.32
CA ARG A 550 15.00 15.61 -31.62
C ARG A 550 14.17 16.70 -32.29
N ALA A 551 13.37 16.29 -33.30
CA ALA A 551 12.48 17.25 -33.98
C ALA A 551 11.45 17.87 -33.03
N ALA A 552 10.90 17.10 -32.08
CA ALA A 552 9.98 17.60 -31.07
C ALA A 552 10.69 18.57 -30.10
N LEU A 553 11.89 18.24 -29.61
CA LEU A 553 12.67 19.10 -28.71
C LEU A 553 13.05 20.41 -29.38
N LEU A 554 13.50 20.40 -30.64
CA LEU A 554 13.81 21.60 -31.40
C LEU A 554 12.58 22.49 -31.59
N LYS A 555 11.42 21.94 -31.93
CA LYS A 555 10.17 22.69 -32.05
C LYS A 555 9.74 23.31 -30.73
N LEU A 556 9.87 22.59 -29.61
CA LEU A 556 9.56 23.14 -28.29
C LEU A 556 10.50 24.27 -27.90
N ALA A 557 11.79 24.15 -28.20
CA ALA A 557 12.79 25.20 -27.99
C ALA A 557 12.52 26.44 -28.83
N ASP A 558 12.11 26.28 -30.09
CA ASP A 558 11.78 27.37 -30.99
C ASP A 558 10.49 28.08 -30.58
N GLN A 559 9.47 27.34 -30.13
CA GLN A 559 8.23 27.92 -29.58
C GLN A 559 8.49 28.71 -28.28
N ALA A 560 9.40 28.24 -27.44
CA ALA A 560 9.80 28.95 -26.22
C ALA A 560 10.58 30.24 -26.60
N ALA A 561 11.50 30.18 -27.55
CA ALA A 561 12.25 31.30 -28.06
C ALA A 561 11.33 32.38 -28.70
N GLY A 562 10.36 31.94 -29.51
CA GLY A 562 9.37 32.87 -30.13
C GLY A 562 8.54 33.61 -29.08
N ARG A 563 7.99 32.90 -28.08
CA ARG A 563 7.25 33.52 -26.98
C ARG A 563 8.10 34.49 -26.16
N ARG A 564 9.36 34.16 -25.94
CA ARG A 564 10.29 35.03 -25.21
C ARG A 564 10.60 36.27 -26.02
N LEU A 565 10.78 36.14 -27.34
CA LEU A 565 10.97 37.27 -28.25
C LEU A 565 9.76 38.23 -28.25
N GLU A 566 8.54 37.69 -28.38
CA GLU A 566 7.29 38.47 -28.29
C GLU A 566 7.17 39.22 -26.96
N ALA A 567 7.54 38.57 -25.84
CA ALA A 567 7.54 39.17 -24.51
C ALA A 567 8.55 40.35 -24.41
N LEU A 568 9.75 40.19 -24.97
CA LEU A 568 10.77 41.23 -25.01
C LEU A 568 10.37 42.37 -25.94
N GLU A 569 9.74 42.09 -27.09
CA GLU A 569 9.15 43.09 -27.96
C GLU A 569 8.05 43.92 -27.29
N ALA A 570 7.15 43.23 -26.56
CA ALA A 570 6.10 43.89 -25.80
C ALA A 570 6.68 44.82 -24.71
N LYS A 571 7.72 44.35 -24.01
CA LYS A 571 8.44 45.11 -22.98
C LYS A 571 9.14 46.33 -23.61
N SER A 572 9.79 46.16 -24.76
CA SER A 572 10.44 47.24 -25.52
C SER A 572 9.46 48.33 -25.97
N ARG A 573 8.23 47.94 -26.31
CA ARG A 573 7.17 48.93 -26.69
C ARG A 573 6.60 49.69 -25.50
N SER A 574 6.65 49.12 -24.30
CA SER A 574 6.11 49.73 -23.07
C SER A 574 7.15 50.39 -22.17
N GLY A 575 8.45 50.21 -22.44
CA GLY A 575 9.56 50.74 -21.64
C GLY A 575 10.91 50.44 -22.25
N SER A 576 12.00 50.60 -21.50
CA SER A 576 13.36 50.25 -21.94
C SER A 576 13.70 48.80 -21.50
N LEU A 577 14.37 48.07 -22.38
CA LEU A 577 15.01 46.80 -22.05
C LEU A 577 16.30 47.04 -21.26
N GLU A 578 16.60 46.15 -20.32
CA GLU A 578 17.89 46.14 -19.64
C GLU A 578 19.00 45.60 -20.57
N ALA A 579 20.28 45.89 -20.24
CA ALA A 579 21.40 45.52 -21.11
C ALA A 579 21.45 44.01 -21.44
N ASP A 580 21.16 43.15 -20.46
CA ASP A 580 21.12 41.71 -20.64
C ASP A 580 19.94 41.26 -21.52
N GLU A 581 18.80 41.95 -21.40
CA GLU A 581 17.60 41.69 -22.22
C GLU A 581 17.82 42.11 -23.68
N ILE A 582 18.58 43.18 -23.94
CA ILE A 582 18.96 43.60 -25.30
C ILE A 582 19.84 42.51 -25.95
N GLN A 583 20.82 42.00 -25.23
CA GLN A 583 21.65 40.90 -25.73
C GLN A 583 20.85 39.62 -25.99
N GLU A 584 19.92 39.28 -25.08
CA GLU A 584 19.02 38.14 -25.25
C GLU A 584 18.13 38.34 -26.50
N PHE A 585 17.56 39.50 -26.67
CA PHE A 585 16.73 39.89 -27.81
C PHE A 585 17.46 39.70 -29.14
N GLN A 586 18.69 40.18 -29.24
CA GLN A 586 19.53 40.02 -30.42
C GLN A 586 19.83 38.55 -30.75
N ARG A 587 20.20 37.75 -29.73
CA ARG A 587 20.45 36.31 -29.89
C ARG A 587 19.20 35.54 -30.34
N LEU A 588 18.03 35.91 -29.85
CA LEU A 588 16.77 35.27 -30.22
C LEU A 588 16.40 35.61 -31.68
N ILE A 589 16.62 36.83 -32.15
CA ILE A 589 16.41 37.23 -33.53
C ILE A 589 17.36 36.47 -34.46
N GLU A 590 18.65 36.40 -34.15
CA GLU A 590 19.63 35.66 -34.95
C GLU A 590 19.27 34.17 -35.02
N ARG A 591 18.89 33.57 -33.91
CA ARG A 591 18.49 32.15 -33.84
C ARG A 591 17.27 31.86 -34.72
N LEU A 592 16.25 32.71 -34.70
CA LEU A 592 15.01 32.48 -35.44
C LEU A 592 15.15 32.86 -36.95
N SER A 593 15.96 33.85 -37.29
CA SER A 593 16.22 34.26 -38.69
C SER A 593 17.05 33.24 -39.45
N HIS A 594 18.04 32.59 -38.83
CA HIS A 594 18.82 31.52 -39.45
C HIS A 594 18.01 30.27 -39.79
N ARG A 595 16.83 30.11 -39.20
CA ARG A 595 15.91 28.99 -39.48
C ARG A 595 15.10 29.21 -40.76
N ASP A 596 14.59 30.42 -40.96
CA ASP A 596 13.80 30.74 -42.17
C ASP A 596 14.64 30.62 -43.44
N ALA A 597 15.97 30.71 -43.30
CA ALA A 597 16.93 30.49 -44.40
C ALA A 597 17.24 28.97 -44.66
N ARG A 598 16.88 28.04 -43.75
CA ARG A 598 17.10 26.58 -43.90
C ARG A 598 15.82 25.79 -44.17
N GLY A 599 14.66 26.42 -44.17
CA GLY A 599 13.33 25.81 -44.32
C GLY A 599 12.60 26.19 -45.61
N GLY A 600 13.30 26.82 -46.57
CA GLY A 600 12.80 27.14 -47.90
C GLY A 600 13.18 26.05 -48.92
#